data_982b81999844672e494ea84c90306d5b
#
_entry.id   982b81999844672e494ea84c90306d5b
#
_cell.length_a   1.000
_cell.length_b   1.000
_cell.length_c   1.000
_cell.angle_alpha   90.00
_cell.angle_beta   90.00
_cell.angle_gamma   90.00
#
_symmetry.space_group_name_H-M   'P 1'
#
loop_
_entity.id
_entity.type
_entity.pdbx_description
1 polymer ?
#
loop_
_entity_poly.entity_id
_entity_poly.type
_entity_poly.pdbx_seq_one_letter_code
_entity_poly.pdbx_strand_id
1 'polypeptide(L)'
;NWEDEEYDDPKTIIDGAIEAQNNLLCGFYGNDKANKKKLDELKKPTNAAISLAGEPTLYPKIDELIGEFNRRDFTTFVVSNGQCVDRLRNLENDPYQLYLSLDAPNEKIFNTVCRPRINDAWINLNESLETLSSFNSRTCIRNTCVKGRNMENPEEYAKLIEKANPDYVEVKAYMCVGSSRDRLTPDNMPTFDEVTE
;
A
#
# COMPACT_ATOMS: atom_id res chain seq x y z
N ASN A 1 -17.83 15.77 4.03
CA ASN A 1 -16.80 15.72 5.07
C ASN A 1 -16.67 14.26 5.51
N TRP A 2 -15.49 13.67 5.39
CA TRP A 2 -15.22 12.32 5.84
C TRP A 2 -15.34 12.15 7.37
N GLU A 3 -15.39 13.23 8.11
CA GLU A 3 -15.48 13.26 9.58
C GLU A 3 -16.91 12.99 10.10
N ASP A 4 -17.91 13.10 9.25
CA ASP A 4 -19.33 12.92 9.59
C ASP A 4 -19.91 11.55 9.18
N GLU A 5 -19.06 10.64 8.63
CA GLU A 5 -19.50 9.31 8.22
C GLU A 5 -19.41 8.31 9.38
N GLU A 6 -20.41 7.43 9.48
CA GLU A 6 -20.33 6.27 10.36
C GLU A 6 -19.36 5.25 9.76
N TYR A 7 -18.35 4.89 10.52
CA TYR A 7 -17.35 3.89 10.12
C TYR A 7 -17.59 2.60 10.89
N ASP A 8 -17.51 1.47 10.20
CA ASP A 8 -17.47 0.17 10.84
C ASP A 8 -16.31 0.10 11.84
N ASP A 9 -16.51 -0.59 12.94
CA ASP A 9 -15.44 -0.82 13.90
C ASP A 9 -14.43 -1.87 13.38
N PRO A 10 -13.18 -1.84 13.88
CA PRO A 10 -12.13 -2.75 13.43
C PRO A 10 -12.49 -4.23 13.48
N LYS A 11 -13.21 -4.66 14.53
CA LYS A 11 -13.61 -6.05 14.70
C LYS A 11 -14.62 -6.45 13.62
N THR A 12 -15.60 -5.62 13.35
CA THR A 12 -16.61 -5.84 12.30
C THR A 12 -15.94 -5.95 10.92
N ILE A 13 -14.96 -5.08 10.63
CA ILE A 13 -14.20 -5.12 9.36
C ILE A 13 -13.47 -6.45 9.22
N ILE A 14 -12.75 -6.88 10.25
CA ILE A 14 -11.94 -8.10 10.20
C ILE A 14 -12.83 -9.34 10.11
N ASP A 15 -13.89 -9.42 10.92
CA ASP A 15 -14.82 -10.55 10.93
C ASP A 15 -15.51 -10.67 9.56
N GLY A 16 -15.98 -9.56 8.99
CA GLY A 16 -16.57 -9.51 7.67
C GLY A 16 -15.59 -9.90 6.54
N ALA A 17 -14.33 -9.48 6.64
CA ALA A 17 -13.31 -9.84 5.65
C ALA A 17 -13.00 -11.34 5.68
N ILE A 18 -12.89 -11.94 6.87
CA ILE A 18 -12.67 -13.40 7.03
C ILE A 18 -13.88 -14.19 6.50
N GLU A 19 -15.10 -13.74 6.82
CA GLU A 19 -16.32 -14.36 6.32
C GLU A 19 -16.40 -14.28 4.79
N ALA A 20 -16.13 -13.11 4.21
CA ALA A 20 -16.12 -12.91 2.75
C ALA A 20 -15.10 -13.83 2.08
N GLN A 21 -13.88 -13.95 2.62
CA GLN A 21 -12.87 -14.87 2.11
C GLN A 21 -13.36 -16.33 2.16
N ASN A 22 -13.94 -16.77 3.28
CA ASN A 22 -14.46 -18.12 3.41
C ASN A 22 -15.59 -18.40 2.40
N ASN A 23 -16.47 -17.44 2.16
CA ASN A 23 -17.54 -17.54 1.16
C ASN A 23 -16.98 -17.69 -0.25
N LEU A 24 -15.93 -16.94 -0.60
CA LEU A 24 -15.25 -17.07 -1.89
C LEU A 24 -14.59 -18.43 -2.07
N LEU A 25 -14.06 -19.03 -0.99
CA LEU A 25 -13.41 -20.34 -1.04
C LEU A 25 -14.40 -21.51 -1.19
N CYS A 26 -15.64 -21.35 -0.74
CA CYS A 26 -16.65 -22.43 -0.78
C CYS A 26 -16.84 -23.03 -2.17
N GLY A 27 -16.84 -22.22 -3.22
CA GLY A 27 -17.00 -22.65 -4.61
C GLY A 27 -15.88 -23.56 -5.13
N PHE A 28 -14.70 -23.54 -4.52
CA PHE A 28 -13.56 -24.35 -4.96
C PHE A 28 -13.56 -25.77 -4.40
N TYR A 29 -14.34 -26.07 -3.37
CA TYR A 29 -14.39 -27.41 -2.77
C TYR A 29 -14.97 -28.48 -3.69
N GLY A 30 -15.84 -28.07 -4.64
CA GLY A 30 -16.38 -28.95 -5.68
C GLY A 30 -15.48 -29.11 -6.92
N ASN A 31 -14.33 -28.46 -6.96
CA ASN A 31 -13.42 -28.56 -8.11
C ASN A 31 -12.34 -29.62 -7.86
N ASP A 32 -12.33 -30.66 -8.69
CA ASP A 32 -11.37 -31.78 -8.60
C ASP A 32 -9.90 -31.35 -8.80
N LYS A 33 -9.67 -30.20 -9.46
CA LYS A 33 -8.33 -29.62 -9.67
C LYS A 33 -7.85 -28.81 -8.48
N ALA A 34 -8.72 -28.50 -7.51
CA ALA A 34 -8.35 -27.69 -6.35
C ALA A 34 -7.56 -28.52 -5.33
N ASN A 35 -6.48 -27.96 -4.82
CA ASN A 35 -5.72 -28.55 -3.74
C ASN A 35 -6.48 -28.34 -2.41
N LYS A 36 -7.14 -29.40 -1.93
CA LYS A 36 -7.99 -29.35 -0.73
C LYS A 36 -7.21 -28.92 0.52
N LYS A 37 -5.95 -29.37 0.67
CA LYS A 37 -5.10 -28.98 1.81
C LYS A 37 -4.86 -27.47 1.82
N LYS A 38 -4.56 -26.88 0.66
CA LYS A 38 -4.41 -25.40 0.55
C LYS A 38 -5.71 -24.66 0.80
N LEU A 39 -6.86 -25.20 0.38
CA LEU A 39 -8.15 -24.61 0.69
C LEU A 39 -8.44 -24.57 2.19
N ASP A 40 -8.09 -25.64 2.91
CA ASP A 40 -8.26 -25.69 4.37
C ASP A 40 -7.33 -24.73 5.09
N GLU A 41 -6.10 -24.55 4.60
CA GLU A 41 -5.16 -23.56 5.10
C GLU A 41 -5.70 -22.12 4.90
N LEU A 42 -6.29 -21.84 3.73
CA LEU A 42 -6.85 -20.53 3.38
C LEU A 42 -8.07 -20.11 4.21
N LYS A 43 -8.78 -21.06 4.86
CA LYS A 43 -9.88 -20.75 5.80
C LYS A 43 -9.40 -20.03 7.06
N LYS A 44 -8.12 -20.12 7.37
CA LYS A 44 -7.51 -19.49 8.54
C LYS A 44 -6.43 -18.52 8.05
N PRO A 45 -6.82 -17.35 7.53
CA PRO A 45 -5.85 -16.37 7.06
C PRO A 45 -4.97 -15.90 8.22
N THR A 46 -3.69 -15.74 7.94
CA THR A 46 -2.68 -15.26 8.89
C THR A 46 -2.02 -13.97 8.45
N ASN A 47 -2.36 -13.49 7.25
CA ASN A 47 -1.79 -12.28 6.68
C ASN A 47 -2.91 -11.34 6.25
N ALA A 48 -2.73 -10.05 6.49
CA ALA A 48 -3.65 -9.00 6.08
C ALA A 48 -2.90 -7.88 5.38
N ALA A 49 -3.25 -7.62 4.13
CA ALA A 49 -2.77 -6.44 3.40
C ALA A 49 -3.85 -5.35 3.44
N ILE A 50 -3.60 -4.32 4.22
CA ILE A 50 -4.45 -3.13 4.33
C ILE A 50 -4.04 -2.19 3.19
N SER A 51 -4.61 -2.43 2.02
CA SER A 51 -4.22 -1.77 0.77
C SER A 51 -5.28 -1.97 -0.33
N LEU A 52 -4.92 -1.77 -1.57
CA LEU A 52 -5.59 -2.04 -2.83
C LEU A 52 -6.44 -0.88 -3.34
N ALA A 53 -7.51 -0.50 -2.68
CA ALA A 53 -8.38 0.58 -3.12
C ALA A 53 -8.43 1.70 -2.08
N GLY A 54 -8.15 2.93 -2.52
CA GLY A 54 -8.12 4.09 -1.63
C GLY A 54 -6.83 4.19 -0.80
N GLU A 55 -6.90 4.99 0.24
CA GLU A 55 -5.81 5.25 1.18
C GLU A 55 -6.20 4.74 2.58
N PRO A 56 -5.52 3.73 3.12
CA PRO A 56 -5.87 3.15 4.42
C PRO A 56 -5.85 4.16 5.57
N THR A 57 -4.94 5.13 5.53
CA THR A 57 -4.82 6.14 6.58
C THR A 57 -5.97 7.16 6.60
N LEU A 58 -6.89 7.12 5.62
CA LEU A 58 -8.15 7.87 5.69
C LEU A 58 -9.11 7.27 6.71
N TYR A 59 -9.01 5.98 7.00
CA TYR A 59 -9.84 5.34 8.02
C TYR A 59 -9.45 5.85 9.41
N PRO A 60 -10.39 6.49 10.16
CA PRO A 60 -10.05 7.15 11.42
C PRO A 60 -9.48 6.23 12.49
N LYS A 61 -9.89 4.96 12.46
CA LYS A 61 -9.48 3.94 13.44
C LYS A 61 -8.42 2.98 12.87
N ILE A 62 -7.54 3.48 11.99
CA ILE A 62 -6.51 2.65 11.35
C ILE A 62 -5.57 2.03 12.39
N ASP A 63 -5.22 2.77 13.44
CA ASP A 63 -4.38 2.28 14.51
C ASP A 63 -5.05 1.14 15.29
N GLU A 64 -6.31 1.32 15.66
CA GLU A 64 -7.11 0.28 16.31
C GLU A 64 -7.28 -0.97 15.42
N LEU A 65 -7.42 -0.76 14.09
CA LEU A 65 -7.52 -1.86 13.12
C LEU A 65 -6.24 -2.69 13.06
N ILE A 66 -5.08 -2.03 13.04
CA ILE A 66 -3.77 -2.70 13.09
C ILE A 66 -3.64 -3.46 14.40
N GLY A 67 -3.97 -2.83 15.53
CA GLY A 67 -3.94 -3.44 16.85
C GLY A 67 -4.85 -4.67 16.96
N GLU A 68 -6.05 -4.62 16.39
CA GLU A 68 -6.98 -5.75 16.38
C GLU A 68 -6.47 -6.93 15.51
N PHE A 69 -5.84 -6.65 14.36
CA PHE A 69 -5.16 -7.67 13.57
C PHE A 69 -3.98 -8.28 14.35
N ASN A 70 -3.15 -7.45 14.97
CA ASN A 70 -2.01 -7.92 15.77
C ASN A 70 -2.47 -8.80 16.93
N ARG A 71 -3.56 -8.43 17.62
CA ARG A 71 -4.16 -9.22 18.69
C ARG A 71 -4.68 -10.60 18.24
N ARG A 72 -4.99 -10.73 16.94
CA ARG A 72 -5.42 -11.99 16.31
C ARG A 72 -4.27 -12.74 15.64
N ASP A 73 -3.03 -12.38 15.93
CA ASP A 73 -1.81 -12.99 15.37
C ASP A 73 -1.70 -12.90 13.84
N PHE A 74 -2.25 -11.84 13.24
CA PHE A 74 -2.04 -11.59 11.81
C PHE A 74 -0.72 -10.87 11.56
N THR A 75 -0.05 -11.27 10.48
CA THR A 75 1.02 -10.48 9.86
C THR A 75 0.40 -9.37 9.01
N THR A 76 0.57 -8.12 9.39
CA THR A 76 -0.09 -6.97 8.76
C THR A 76 0.84 -6.20 7.83
N PHE A 77 0.32 -5.82 6.67
CA PHE A 77 1.01 -4.99 5.69
C PHE A 77 0.14 -3.76 5.40
N VAL A 78 0.64 -2.58 5.72
CA VAL A 78 -0.04 -1.31 5.42
C VAL A 78 0.65 -0.63 4.25
N VAL A 79 -0.12 -0.22 3.24
CA VAL A 79 0.41 0.50 2.07
C VAL A 79 -0.25 1.86 1.99
N SER A 80 0.53 2.90 2.25
CA SER A 80 0.08 4.28 2.28
C SER A 80 0.68 5.10 1.13
N ASN A 81 -0.06 6.11 0.69
CA ASN A 81 0.42 7.15 -0.21
C ASN A 81 1.07 8.35 0.52
N GLY A 82 1.14 8.29 1.86
CA GLY A 82 1.78 9.31 2.67
C GLY A 82 1.02 10.61 2.83
N GLN A 83 -0.27 10.67 2.52
CA GLN A 83 -1.01 11.93 2.54
C GLN A 83 -1.59 12.29 3.91
N CYS A 84 -1.74 11.33 4.81
CA CYS A 84 -2.23 11.53 6.17
C CYS A 84 -1.07 11.48 7.18
N VAL A 85 -0.20 12.47 7.12
CA VAL A 85 1.05 12.53 7.91
C VAL A 85 0.79 12.34 9.42
N ASP A 86 -0.18 13.08 9.97
CA ASP A 86 -0.48 13.02 11.40
C ASP A 86 -0.95 11.64 11.84
N ARG A 87 -1.72 10.94 11.00
CA ARG A 87 -2.14 9.56 11.32
C ARG A 87 -0.99 8.59 11.28
N LEU A 88 -0.08 8.73 10.33
CA LEU A 88 1.13 7.91 10.29
C LEU A 88 1.99 8.16 11.54
N ARG A 89 2.23 9.44 11.90
CA ARG A 89 3.02 9.81 13.09
C ARG A 89 2.45 9.30 14.42
N ASN A 90 1.12 9.20 14.50
CA ASN A 90 0.41 8.83 15.73
C ASN A 90 0.00 7.36 15.77
N LEU A 91 0.55 6.49 14.92
CA LEU A 91 0.36 5.05 15.04
C LEU A 91 1.07 4.55 16.31
N GLU A 92 0.29 3.97 17.23
CA GLU A 92 0.79 3.31 18.43
C GLU A 92 0.94 1.79 18.21
N ASN A 93 0.13 1.24 17.28
CA ASN A 93 0.19 -0.15 16.88
C ASN A 93 0.98 -0.28 15.59
N ASP A 94 2.17 -0.86 15.67
CA ASP A 94 3.01 -1.10 14.50
C ASP A 94 2.43 -2.22 13.61
N PRO A 95 2.26 -2.00 12.28
CA PRO A 95 2.07 -3.10 11.36
C PRO A 95 3.36 -3.92 11.26
N TYR A 96 3.28 -5.17 10.82
CA TYR A 96 4.48 -5.97 10.56
C TYR A 96 5.39 -5.31 9.52
N GLN A 97 4.81 -4.68 8.50
CA GLN A 97 5.52 -3.90 7.50
C GLN A 97 4.68 -2.72 7.00
N LEU A 98 5.30 -1.54 6.98
CA LEU A 98 4.74 -0.32 6.43
C LEU A 98 5.37 -0.02 5.07
N TYR A 99 4.54 0.15 4.06
CA TYR A 99 4.94 0.60 2.73
C TYR A 99 4.53 2.05 2.53
N LEU A 100 5.46 2.85 2.04
CA LEU A 100 5.17 4.20 1.56
C LEU A 100 5.41 4.27 0.05
N SER A 101 4.40 4.70 -0.70
CA SER A 101 4.48 4.83 -2.16
C SER A 101 5.24 6.09 -2.53
N LEU A 102 6.35 5.94 -3.27
CA LEU A 102 7.17 7.03 -3.81
C LEU A 102 7.23 6.90 -5.33
N ASP A 103 6.21 7.37 -6.05
CA ASP A 103 6.07 7.19 -7.50
C ASP A 103 6.59 8.38 -8.33
N ALA A 104 7.38 9.28 -7.72
CA ALA A 104 7.97 10.42 -8.41
C ALA A 104 9.24 10.92 -7.70
N PRO A 105 10.25 11.38 -8.46
CA PRO A 105 11.50 11.88 -7.89
C PRO A 105 11.42 13.34 -7.43
N ASN A 106 10.42 14.09 -7.94
CA ASN A 106 10.22 15.50 -7.63
C ASN A 106 8.76 15.90 -7.78
N GLU A 107 8.41 17.10 -7.29
CA GLU A 107 7.05 17.62 -7.27
C GLU A 107 6.42 17.72 -8.68
N LYS A 108 7.19 18.10 -9.69
CA LYS A 108 6.69 18.25 -11.06
C LYS A 108 6.20 16.92 -11.61
N ILE A 109 6.99 15.86 -11.45
CA ILE A 109 6.64 14.51 -11.90
C ILE A 109 5.52 13.96 -11.02
N PHE A 110 5.58 14.17 -9.69
CA PHE A 110 4.54 13.80 -8.76
C PHE A 110 3.17 14.32 -9.17
N ASN A 111 3.07 15.61 -9.46
CA ASN A 111 1.81 16.23 -9.88
C ASN A 111 1.28 15.68 -11.22
N THR A 112 2.19 15.21 -12.11
CA THR A 112 1.82 14.64 -13.40
C THR A 112 1.36 13.19 -13.28
N VAL A 113 2.06 12.39 -12.49
CA VAL A 113 1.85 10.94 -12.36
C VAL A 113 0.77 10.64 -11.32
N CYS A 114 0.92 11.15 -10.10
CA CYS A 114 0.02 10.88 -8.98
C CYS A 114 -1.26 11.73 -9.04
N ARG A 115 -1.19 12.94 -9.61
CA ARG A 115 -2.34 13.84 -9.82
C ARG A 115 -3.13 14.08 -8.54
N PRO A 116 -2.48 14.57 -7.48
CA PRO A 116 -3.11 14.75 -6.19
C PRO A 116 -4.29 15.74 -6.28
N ARG A 117 -5.26 15.57 -5.38
CA ARG A 117 -6.42 16.47 -5.26
C ARG A 117 -6.27 17.49 -4.15
N ILE A 118 -5.18 17.43 -3.39
CA ILE A 118 -4.85 18.34 -2.30
C ILE A 118 -3.61 19.15 -2.66
N ASN A 119 -3.54 20.39 -2.20
CA ASN A 119 -2.49 21.32 -2.61
C ASN A 119 -1.11 20.97 -2.05
N ASP A 120 -1.05 20.47 -0.80
CA ASP A 120 0.20 20.21 -0.08
C ASP A 120 0.69 18.76 -0.21
N ALA A 121 0.21 18.03 -1.23
CA ALA A 121 0.44 16.60 -1.37
C ALA A 121 1.93 16.22 -1.46
N TRP A 122 2.75 17.02 -2.13
CA TRP A 122 4.19 16.79 -2.20
C TRP A 122 4.87 17.05 -0.85
N ILE A 123 4.43 18.05 -0.11
CA ILE A 123 4.92 18.37 1.23
C ILE A 123 4.56 17.20 2.17
N ASN A 124 3.30 16.77 2.17
CA ASN A 124 2.84 15.64 2.99
C ASN A 124 3.63 14.37 2.72
N LEU A 125 3.90 14.05 1.45
CA LEU A 125 4.71 12.89 1.09
C LEU A 125 6.12 13.01 1.68
N ASN A 126 6.77 14.18 1.54
CA ASN A 126 8.11 14.42 2.08
C ASN A 126 8.15 14.32 3.61
N GLU A 127 7.15 14.85 4.30
CA GLU A 127 7.03 14.72 5.76
C GLU A 127 6.79 13.27 6.17
N SER A 128 6.00 12.51 5.41
CA SER A 128 5.79 11.08 5.65
C SER A 128 7.06 10.25 5.43
N LEU A 129 7.88 10.61 4.42
CA LEU A 129 9.20 9.99 4.21
C LEU A 129 10.11 10.19 5.42
N GLU A 130 10.13 11.40 6.02
CA GLU A 130 10.92 11.68 7.22
C GLU A 130 10.47 10.88 8.45
N THR A 131 9.21 10.50 8.51
CA THR A 131 8.70 9.71 9.64
C THR A 131 9.07 8.24 9.58
N LEU A 132 9.46 7.69 8.42
CA LEU A 132 9.70 6.26 8.26
C LEU A 132 10.75 5.72 9.24
N SER A 133 11.83 6.46 9.47
CA SER A 133 12.89 6.03 10.40
C SER A 133 12.47 5.96 11.87
N SER A 134 11.30 6.50 12.22
CA SER A 134 10.78 6.46 13.60
C SER A 134 9.92 5.22 13.92
N PHE A 135 9.55 4.44 12.90
CA PHE A 135 8.76 3.23 13.10
C PHE A 135 9.61 2.05 13.59
N ASN A 136 9.02 1.23 14.46
CA ASN A 136 9.61 -0.06 14.84
C ASN A 136 9.26 -1.16 13.81
N SER A 137 8.28 -0.90 12.95
CA SER A 137 7.92 -1.77 11.83
C SER A 137 9.07 -1.88 10.82
N ARG A 138 9.07 -2.96 10.05
CA ARG A 138 9.82 -2.96 8.79
C ARG A 138 9.25 -1.91 7.85
N THR A 139 10.10 -1.06 7.32
CA THR A 139 9.71 0.00 6.41
C THR A 139 10.14 -0.29 4.98
N CYS A 140 9.27 0.02 4.03
CA CYS A 140 9.55 -0.20 2.62
C CYS A 140 9.09 0.99 1.78
N ILE A 141 9.98 1.57 1.01
CA ILE A 141 9.58 2.47 -0.07
C ILE A 141 9.21 1.63 -1.28
N ARG A 142 8.01 1.86 -1.79
CA ARG A 142 7.52 1.21 -3.01
C ARG A 142 7.47 2.22 -4.14
N ASN A 143 8.16 1.91 -5.22
CA ASN A 143 8.15 2.70 -6.46
C ASN A 143 7.50 1.91 -7.58
N THR A 144 6.48 2.47 -8.24
CA THR A 144 5.88 1.89 -9.43
C THR A 144 6.40 2.62 -10.67
N CYS A 145 7.30 1.99 -11.39
CA CYS A 145 7.92 2.52 -12.60
C CYS A 145 6.93 2.51 -13.76
N VAL A 146 6.70 3.69 -14.36
CA VAL A 146 5.88 3.91 -15.54
C VAL A 146 6.75 4.49 -16.65
N LYS A 147 7.02 3.69 -17.67
CA LYS A 147 7.90 4.07 -18.78
C LYS A 147 7.42 5.37 -19.46
N GLY A 148 8.36 6.30 -19.65
CA GLY A 148 8.10 7.62 -20.24
C GLY A 148 7.35 8.57 -19.30
N ARG A 149 7.29 8.29 -17.99
CA ARG A 149 6.61 9.13 -17.00
C ARG A 149 7.46 9.45 -15.77
N ASN A 150 7.98 8.44 -15.08
CA ASN A 150 8.65 8.61 -13.78
C ASN A 150 9.96 7.83 -13.64
N MET A 151 10.51 7.30 -14.72
CA MET A 151 11.78 6.54 -14.70
C MET A 151 12.99 7.43 -14.95
N GLU A 152 12.83 8.75 -14.93
CA GLU A 152 13.90 9.72 -15.07
C GLU A 152 14.42 10.18 -13.70
N ASN A 153 15.65 10.69 -13.66
CA ASN A 153 16.28 11.28 -12.47
C ASN A 153 16.42 10.31 -11.27
N PRO A 154 17.07 9.16 -11.43
CA PRO A 154 17.25 8.17 -10.35
C PRO A 154 18.00 8.77 -9.15
N GLU A 155 18.87 9.77 -9.34
CA GLU A 155 19.59 10.44 -8.26
C GLU A 155 18.66 11.26 -7.34
N GLU A 156 17.54 11.77 -7.86
CA GLU A 156 16.55 12.46 -7.03
C GLU A 156 15.76 11.47 -6.18
N TYR A 157 15.42 10.30 -6.73
CA TYR A 157 14.85 9.20 -5.95
C TYR A 157 15.80 8.74 -4.85
N ALA A 158 17.08 8.56 -5.17
CA ALA A 158 18.08 8.14 -4.20
C ALA A 158 18.16 9.08 -3.00
N LYS A 159 18.11 10.41 -3.21
CA LYS A 159 18.09 11.41 -2.14
C LYS A 159 16.86 11.29 -1.23
N LEU A 160 15.68 11.05 -1.82
CA LEU A 160 14.45 10.86 -1.05
C LEU A 160 14.47 9.56 -0.25
N ILE A 161 15.01 8.49 -0.84
CA ILE A 161 15.16 7.18 -0.19
C ILE A 161 16.19 7.28 0.95
N GLU A 162 17.33 7.94 0.73
CA GLU A 162 18.34 8.17 1.76
C GLU A 162 17.78 8.96 2.94
N LYS A 163 16.99 10.02 2.65
CA LYS A 163 16.31 10.82 3.68
C LYS A 163 15.32 9.99 4.51
N ALA A 164 14.58 9.10 3.85
CA ALA A 164 13.59 8.25 4.50
C ALA A 164 14.21 7.08 5.27
N ASN A 165 15.41 6.66 4.89
CA ASN A 165 16.17 5.55 5.50
C ASN A 165 15.33 4.29 5.74
N PRO A 166 14.66 3.73 4.71
CA PRO A 166 13.82 2.54 4.86
C PRO A 166 14.68 1.27 4.99
N ASP A 167 14.09 0.20 5.54
CA ASP A 167 14.72 -1.13 5.56
C ASP A 167 14.79 -1.75 4.16
N TYR A 168 13.79 -1.45 3.31
CA TYR A 168 13.65 -2.03 1.98
C TYR A 168 13.22 -0.98 0.94
N VAL A 169 13.61 -1.25 -0.31
CA VAL A 169 13.09 -0.55 -1.48
C VAL A 169 12.53 -1.59 -2.45
N GLU A 170 11.25 -1.46 -2.79
CA GLU A 170 10.58 -2.30 -3.78
C GLU A 170 10.34 -1.48 -5.05
N VAL A 171 11.09 -1.77 -6.11
CA VAL A 171 10.89 -1.17 -7.42
C VAL A 171 10.15 -2.15 -8.31
N LYS A 172 9.02 -1.76 -8.87
CA LYS A 172 8.18 -2.64 -9.69
C LYS A 172 7.70 -1.97 -10.98
N ALA A 173 7.52 -2.78 -12.00
CA ALA A 173 6.94 -2.32 -13.26
C ALA A 173 5.44 -2.02 -13.11
N TYR A 174 5.00 -0.93 -13.72
CA TYR A 174 3.58 -0.68 -13.97
C TYR A 174 2.98 -1.79 -14.84
N MET A 175 1.75 -2.16 -14.54
CA MET A 175 0.95 -3.08 -15.34
C MET A 175 -0.28 -2.34 -15.90
N CYS A 176 -0.50 -2.45 -17.21
CA CYS A 176 -1.63 -1.82 -17.90
C CYS A 176 -2.94 -2.57 -17.65
N VAL A 177 -3.54 -2.34 -16.46
CA VAL A 177 -4.77 -3.00 -16.01
C VAL A 177 -5.75 -1.98 -15.41
N GLY A 178 -7.02 -2.36 -15.35
CA GLY A 178 -8.08 -1.55 -14.72
C GLY A 178 -8.20 -0.16 -15.36
N SER A 179 -8.58 0.84 -14.57
CA SER A 179 -8.80 2.23 -15.00
C SER A 179 -7.53 2.96 -15.44
N SER A 180 -6.35 2.38 -15.20
CA SER A 180 -5.10 2.97 -15.71
C SER A 180 -5.07 3.00 -17.25
N ARG A 181 -5.80 2.08 -17.91
CA ARG A 181 -5.95 2.01 -19.38
C ARG A 181 -6.61 3.23 -20.01
N ASP A 182 -7.33 4.02 -19.20
CA ASP A 182 -7.93 5.27 -19.67
C ASP A 182 -6.88 6.37 -19.91
N ARG A 183 -5.65 6.18 -19.40
CA ARG A 183 -4.58 7.18 -19.39
C ARG A 183 -3.24 6.67 -19.90
N LEU A 184 -3.00 5.37 -19.81
CA LEU A 184 -1.75 4.71 -20.13
C LEU A 184 -2.01 3.54 -21.08
N THR A 185 -0.96 3.16 -21.80
CA THR A 185 -0.99 2.05 -22.76
C THR A 185 -0.01 0.96 -22.34
N PRO A 186 -0.02 -0.21 -22.98
CA PRO A 186 1.00 -1.24 -22.76
C PRO A 186 2.44 -0.75 -22.98
N ASP A 187 2.65 0.28 -23.82
CA ASP A 187 3.98 0.86 -24.06
C ASP A 187 4.55 1.58 -22.82
N ASN A 188 3.71 1.90 -21.83
CA ASN A 188 4.14 2.46 -20.57
C ASN A 188 4.57 1.40 -19.54
N MET A 189 4.47 0.10 -19.89
CA MET A 189 4.96 -1.00 -19.06
C MET A 189 6.47 -1.16 -19.30
N PRO A 190 7.33 -0.91 -18.31
CA PRO A 190 8.74 -1.19 -18.46
C PRO A 190 9.00 -2.70 -18.41
N THR A 191 10.04 -3.13 -19.09
CA THR A 191 10.58 -4.49 -18.97
C THR A 191 11.36 -4.63 -17.67
N PHE A 192 11.70 -5.86 -17.31
CA PHE A 192 12.54 -6.12 -16.14
C PHE A 192 13.91 -5.44 -16.27
N ASP A 193 14.53 -5.51 -17.45
CA ASP A 193 15.84 -4.91 -17.70
C ASP A 193 15.79 -3.38 -17.55
N GLU A 194 14.74 -2.72 -18.06
CA GLU A 194 14.53 -1.28 -17.91
C GLU A 194 14.28 -0.83 -16.45
N VAL A 195 13.82 -1.72 -15.59
CA VAL A 195 13.62 -1.42 -14.16
C VAL A 195 14.90 -1.63 -13.37
N THR A 196 15.84 -2.45 -13.87
CA THR A 196 17.09 -2.81 -13.18
C THR A 196 18.29 -2.00 -13.63
N GLU A 197 18.18 -1.26 -14.73
CA GLU A 197 19.19 -0.27 -15.18
C GLU A 197 19.18 0.98 -14.27
#